data_17a8fd3beb9403a46cb53765f8d280e3
#
_entry.id   17a8fd3beb9403a46cb53765f8d280e3
#
_cell.length_a   1.000
_cell.length_b   1.000
_cell.length_c   1.000
_cell.angle_alpha   90.00
_cell.angle_beta   90.00
_cell.angle_gamma   90.00
#
_symmetry.space_group_name_H-M   'P 1'
#
loop_
_entity.id
_entity.type
_entity.pdbx_description
1 polymer ?
#
loop_
_entity_poly.entity_id
_entity_poly.type
_entity_poly.pdbx_seq_one_letter_code
_entity_poly.pdbx_strand_id
1 'polypeptide(L)'
;MFLFPIAIIVIIIACLYQDVTLLDGTFEQFKAYVDAHADQNPSCLCFTGEAEKLGWPCVEYGREGDGADQAKHIFRSLRALDEQGDGVVYARCPKKDGLSMAVYNRLIRAAAFRVIQL
;
A
#
# COMPACT_ATOMS: atom_id res chain seq x y z
N MET A 1 18.97 27.07 -11.50
CA MET A 1 17.85 27.21 -12.43
C MET A 1 17.34 25.88 -12.93
N PHE A 2 18.18 25.10 -13.58
CA PHE A 2 17.77 23.77 -14.01
C PHE A 2 17.58 22.81 -12.86
N LEU A 3 18.12 23.12 -11.70
CA LEU A 3 18.04 22.25 -10.53
C LEU A 3 16.62 22.10 -9.99
N PHE A 4 15.79 23.14 -10.11
CA PHE A 4 14.43 23.06 -9.59
C PHE A 4 13.56 22.00 -10.26
N PRO A 5 13.48 21.98 -11.59
CA PRO A 5 12.74 20.91 -12.24
C PRO A 5 13.30 19.52 -11.95
N ILE A 6 14.62 19.42 -11.89
CA ILE A 6 15.28 18.16 -11.58
C ILE A 6 14.94 17.72 -10.16
N ALA A 7 14.96 18.63 -9.19
CA ALA A 7 14.61 18.30 -7.81
C ALA A 7 13.16 17.83 -7.69
N ILE A 8 12.25 18.48 -8.38
CA ILE A 8 10.84 18.09 -8.40
C ILE A 8 10.70 16.71 -9.03
N ILE A 9 11.38 16.47 -10.13
CA ILE A 9 11.36 15.18 -10.81
C ILE A 9 11.90 14.08 -9.90
N VAL A 10 12.99 14.35 -9.19
CA VAL A 10 13.56 13.38 -8.25
C VAL A 10 12.57 13.04 -7.14
N ILE A 11 11.86 14.03 -6.61
CA ILE A 11 10.85 13.80 -5.59
C ILE A 11 9.71 12.94 -6.14
N ILE A 12 9.26 13.24 -7.36
CA ILE A 12 8.21 12.46 -8.02
C ILE A 12 8.69 11.04 -8.26
N ILE A 13 9.91 10.87 -8.74
CA ILE A 13 10.49 9.56 -9.00
C ILE A 13 10.62 8.78 -7.70
N ALA A 14 11.04 9.42 -6.61
CA ALA A 14 11.13 8.77 -5.31
C ALA A 14 9.77 8.27 -4.85
N CYS A 15 8.71 9.02 -5.09
CA CYS A 15 7.34 8.61 -4.77
C CYS A 15 6.86 7.47 -5.66
N LEU A 16 7.49 7.27 -6.82
CA LEU A 16 7.12 6.24 -7.79
C LEU A 16 8.03 5.02 -7.71
N TYR A 17 9.00 4.98 -6.81
CA TYR A 17 9.90 3.83 -6.68
C TYR A 17 9.16 2.56 -6.36
N GLN A 18 8.07 2.67 -5.62
CA GLN A 18 7.23 1.53 -5.32
C GLN A 18 6.01 1.53 -6.23
N ASP A 19 5.73 0.37 -6.78
CA ASP A 19 4.57 0.17 -7.63
C ASP A 19 3.43 -0.35 -6.76
N VAL A 20 2.71 0.57 -6.12
CA VAL A 20 1.63 0.22 -5.20
C VAL A 20 0.32 0.13 -5.97
N THR A 21 -0.43 -0.95 -5.72
CA THR A 21 -1.77 -1.15 -6.25
C THR A 21 -2.69 -1.56 -5.11
N LEU A 22 -3.83 -0.89 -4.99
CA LEU A 22 -4.86 -1.28 -4.02
C LEU A 22 -5.68 -2.43 -4.61
N LEU A 23 -5.87 -3.46 -3.81
CA LEU A 23 -6.73 -4.60 -4.17
C LEU A 23 -7.94 -4.58 -3.26
N ASP A 24 -9.11 -4.36 -3.84
CA ASP A 24 -10.36 -4.25 -3.10
C ASP A 24 -11.10 -5.58 -3.15
N GLY A 25 -11.16 -6.27 -2.04
CA GLY A 25 -11.79 -7.57 -1.93
C GLY A 25 -11.57 -8.20 -0.57
N THR A 26 -11.90 -9.48 -0.46
CA THR A 26 -11.68 -10.22 0.77
C THR A 26 -10.21 -10.56 0.96
N PHE A 27 -9.85 -10.99 2.17
CA PHE A 27 -8.48 -11.44 2.43
C PHE A 27 -8.11 -12.63 1.53
N GLU A 28 -9.02 -13.56 1.35
CA GLU A 28 -8.77 -14.74 0.52
C GLU A 28 -8.52 -14.37 -0.94
N GLN A 29 -9.31 -13.43 -1.45
CA GLN A 29 -9.12 -12.90 -2.80
C GLN A 29 -7.78 -12.17 -2.92
N PHE A 30 -7.44 -11.39 -1.91
CA PHE A 30 -6.17 -10.66 -1.87
C PHE A 30 -4.98 -11.63 -1.92
N LYS A 31 -5.01 -12.64 -1.05
CA LYS A 31 -3.94 -13.64 -1.00
C LYS A 31 -3.80 -14.38 -2.33
N ALA A 32 -4.92 -14.79 -2.90
CA ALA A 32 -4.92 -15.50 -4.18
C ALA A 32 -4.32 -14.64 -5.29
N TYR A 33 -4.65 -13.36 -5.32
CA TYR A 33 -4.12 -12.44 -6.32
C TYR A 33 -2.61 -12.27 -6.17
N VAL A 34 -2.14 -12.06 -4.96
CA VAL A 34 -0.71 -11.88 -4.70
C VAL A 34 0.06 -13.17 -5.05
N ASP A 35 -0.45 -14.31 -4.66
CA ASP A 35 0.18 -15.59 -4.96
C ASP A 35 0.25 -15.83 -6.47
N ALA A 36 -0.76 -15.40 -7.22
CA ALA A 36 -0.78 -15.51 -8.67
C ALA A 36 0.26 -14.61 -9.34
N HIS A 37 0.75 -13.60 -8.64
CA HIS A 37 1.77 -12.68 -9.13
C HIS A 37 3.11 -12.86 -8.42
N ALA A 38 3.39 -14.07 -7.99
CA ALA A 38 4.63 -14.42 -7.27
C ALA A 38 5.90 -14.11 -8.08
N ASP A 39 5.81 -14.13 -9.41
CA ASP A 39 6.91 -13.81 -10.30
C ASP A 39 7.40 -12.37 -10.15
N GLN A 40 6.57 -11.48 -9.62
CA GLN A 40 6.91 -10.09 -9.36
C GLN A 40 7.65 -9.89 -8.04
N ASN A 41 7.75 -10.95 -7.22
CA ASN A 41 8.35 -10.89 -5.90
C ASN A 41 7.74 -9.75 -5.06
N PRO A 42 6.42 -9.76 -4.87
CA PRO A 42 5.72 -8.61 -4.28
C PRO A 42 5.91 -8.50 -2.77
N SER A 43 5.71 -7.29 -2.26
CA SER A 43 5.48 -7.03 -0.85
C SER A 43 4.01 -6.67 -0.65
N CYS A 44 3.53 -6.74 0.59
CA CYS A 44 2.14 -6.44 0.90
C CYS A 44 2.03 -5.37 1.95
N LEU A 45 1.00 -4.55 1.82
CA LEU A 45 0.55 -3.65 2.88
C LEU A 45 -0.82 -4.16 3.31
N CYS A 46 -0.91 -4.67 4.52
CA CYS A 46 -2.07 -5.45 4.94
C CYS A 46 -2.58 -5.02 6.32
N PHE A 47 -3.67 -5.64 6.74
CA PHE A 47 -4.23 -5.37 8.05
C PHE A 47 -3.53 -6.21 9.12
N THR A 48 -3.68 -5.78 10.38
CA THR A 48 -3.06 -6.45 11.52
C THR A 48 -3.45 -7.93 11.58
N GLY A 49 -2.46 -8.80 11.71
CA GLY A 49 -2.65 -10.24 11.80
C GLY A 49 -2.62 -10.97 10.47
N GLU A 50 -2.58 -10.25 9.35
CA GLU A 50 -2.60 -10.88 8.03
C GLU A 50 -1.21 -11.27 7.54
N ALA A 51 -0.16 -10.62 8.04
CA ALA A 51 1.20 -10.86 7.58
C ALA A 51 1.61 -12.33 7.73
N GLU A 52 1.26 -12.95 8.86
CA GLU A 52 1.60 -14.35 9.10
C GLU A 52 0.93 -15.30 8.13
N LYS A 53 -0.24 -14.91 7.62
CA LYS A 53 -1.05 -15.77 6.74
C LYS A 53 -0.66 -15.61 5.27
N LEU A 54 -0.04 -14.47 4.92
CA LEU A 54 0.27 -14.18 3.52
C LEU A 54 1.52 -14.90 3.02
N GLY A 55 2.52 -15.04 3.87
CA GLY A 55 3.79 -15.65 3.47
C GLY A 55 4.66 -14.78 2.60
N TRP A 56 4.34 -13.50 2.45
CA TRP A 56 5.11 -12.52 1.70
C TRP A 56 5.64 -11.45 2.65
N PRO A 57 6.68 -10.70 2.27
CA PRO A 57 7.09 -9.55 3.08
C PRO A 57 5.92 -8.60 3.24
N CYS A 58 5.58 -8.23 4.46
CA CYS A 58 4.38 -7.45 4.75
C CYS A 58 4.66 -6.34 5.73
N VAL A 59 3.96 -5.22 5.53
CA VAL A 59 3.85 -4.16 6.53
C VAL A 59 2.35 -4.05 6.88
N GLU A 60 2.06 -4.02 8.16
CA GLU A 60 0.67 -3.91 8.65
C GLU A 60 0.36 -2.46 8.97
N TYR A 61 -0.86 -2.01 8.62
CA TYR A 61 -1.23 -0.61 8.85
C TYR A 61 -2.49 -0.46 9.70
N GLY A 62 -2.75 -1.43 10.56
CA GLY A 62 -3.85 -1.35 11.50
C GLY A 62 -4.89 -2.43 11.26
N ARG A 63 -5.87 -2.49 12.18
CA ARG A 63 -6.87 -3.55 12.16
C ARG A 63 -7.91 -3.31 11.08
N GLU A 64 -8.34 -4.37 10.45
CA GLU A 64 -9.39 -4.32 9.44
C GLU A 64 -10.67 -3.73 10.05
N GLY A 65 -11.28 -2.77 9.33
CA GLY A 65 -12.51 -2.13 9.78
C GLY A 65 -12.33 -1.08 10.87
N ASP A 66 -11.11 -0.85 11.33
CA ASP A 66 -10.82 0.14 12.37
C ASP A 66 -10.09 1.34 11.77
N GLY A 67 -10.86 2.32 11.30
CA GLY A 67 -10.31 3.50 10.64
C GLY A 67 -9.41 4.33 11.54
N ALA A 68 -9.72 4.41 12.85
CA ALA A 68 -8.89 5.15 13.79
C ALA A 68 -7.51 4.51 13.95
N ASP A 69 -7.48 3.20 14.08
CA ASP A 69 -6.22 2.45 14.20
C ASP A 69 -5.41 2.57 12.91
N GLN A 70 -6.05 2.44 11.76
CA GLN A 70 -5.41 2.57 10.46
C GLN A 70 -4.83 3.98 10.27
N ALA A 71 -5.59 5.02 10.61
CA ALA A 71 -5.14 6.40 10.49
C ALA A 71 -3.91 6.66 11.37
N LYS A 72 -3.86 6.02 12.52
CA LYS A 72 -2.73 6.13 13.45
C LYS A 72 -1.46 5.53 12.87
N HIS A 73 -1.56 4.47 12.07
CA HIS A 73 -0.40 3.70 11.61
C HIS A 73 0.00 3.95 10.16
N ILE A 74 -0.87 4.55 9.36
CA ILE A 74 -0.66 4.58 7.90
C ILE A 74 0.63 5.29 7.49
N PHE A 75 0.99 6.39 8.13
CA PHE A 75 2.20 7.13 7.77
C PHE A 75 3.46 6.32 8.06
N ARG A 76 3.50 5.66 9.23
CA ARG A 76 4.63 4.81 9.59
C ARG A 76 4.74 3.63 8.63
N SER A 77 3.61 3.05 8.29
CA SER A 77 3.59 1.89 7.39
C SER A 77 4.08 2.25 5.99
N LEU A 78 3.65 3.37 5.46
CA LEU A 78 4.13 3.83 4.15
C LEU A 78 5.61 4.15 4.19
N ARG A 79 6.11 4.73 5.28
CA ARG A 79 7.53 4.98 5.45
C ARG A 79 8.32 3.68 5.49
N ALA A 80 7.80 2.67 6.19
CA ALA A 80 8.45 1.36 6.25
C ALA A 80 8.55 0.72 4.87
N LEU A 81 7.52 0.89 4.03
CA LEU A 81 7.56 0.42 2.65
C LEU A 81 8.63 1.15 1.85
N ASP A 82 8.73 2.47 2.01
CA ASP A 82 9.75 3.26 1.32
C ASP A 82 11.16 2.80 1.69
N GLU A 83 11.36 2.43 2.94
CA GLU A 83 12.66 1.95 3.42
C GLU A 83 13.03 0.59 2.84
N GLN A 84 12.05 -0.20 2.40
CA GLN A 84 12.31 -1.47 1.72
C GLN A 84 12.84 -1.27 0.29
N GLY A 85 12.72 -0.07 -0.24
CA GLY A 85 13.18 0.25 -1.58
C GLY A 85 12.08 0.14 -2.62
N ASP A 86 12.49 0.04 -3.88
CA ASP A 86 11.56 -0.09 -4.99
C ASP A 86 11.05 -1.53 -5.11
N GLY A 87 9.93 -1.68 -5.81
CA GLY A 87 9.32 -2.97 -6.05
C GLY A 87 7.81 -2.88 -6.12
N VAL A 88 7.19 -4.04 -6.36
CA VAL A 88 5.74 -4.16 -6.44
C VAL A 88 5.16 -4.33 -5.05
N VAL A 89 4.14 -3.55 -4.74
CA VAL A 89 3.42 -3.63 -3.48
C VAL A 89 1.93 -3.76 -3.75
N TYR A 90 1.31 -4.76 -3.15
CA TYR A 90 -0.13 -4.91 -3.16
C TYR A 90 -0.68 -4.55 -1.79
N ALA A 91 -1.68 -3.70 -1.76
CA ALA A 91 -2.21 -3.16 -0.53
C ALA A 91 -3.68 -3.54 -0.36
N ARG A 92 -4.04 -3.93 0.86
CA ARG A 92 -5.44 -4.12 1.23
C ARG A 92 -6.14 -2.77 1.18
N CYS A 93 -7.33 -2.74 0.57
CA CYS A 93 -8.11 -1.52 0.46
C CYS A 93 -8.96 -1.32 1.72
N PRO A 94 -8.86 -0.17 2.40
CA PRO A 94 -9.70 0.10 3.56
C PRO A 94 -11.12 0.46 3.13
N LYS A 95 -12.02 0.56 4.10
CA LYS A 95 -13.37 1.04 3.84
C LYS A 95 -13.33 2.49 3.36
N LYS A 96 -14.32 2.88 2.57
CA LYS A 96 -14.39 4.20 1.95
C LYS A 96 -15.40 5.10 2.68
N ASP A 97 -15.44 5.01 4.01
CA ASP A 97 -16.35 5.80 4.83
C ASP A 97 -15.70 6.17 6.16
N GLY A 98 -16.25 7.20 6.81
CA GLY A 98 -15.77 7.64 8.11
C GLY A 98 -14.29 7.97 8.12
N LEU A 99 -13.61 7.59 9.21
CA LEU A 99 -12.16 7.78 9.32
C LEU A 99 -11.37 6.97 8.29
N SER A 100 -11.92 5.85 7.86
CA SER A 100 -11.29 5.03 6.83
C SER A 100 -11.20 5.74 5.50
N MET A 101 -12.08 6.70 5.22
CA MET A 101 -12.01 7.48 3.98
C MET A 101 -10.69 8.28 3.90
N ALA A 102 -10.22 8.84 5.01
CA ALA A 102 -8.95 9.56 5.03
C ALA A 102 -7.78 8.61 4.75
N VAL A 103 -7.83 7.41 5.30
CA VAL A 103 -6.83 6.38 5.05
C VAL A 103 -6.87 5.97 3.57
N TYR A 104 -8.06 5.73 3.03
CA TYR A 104 -8.24 5.39 1.63
C TYR A 104 -7.65 6.47 0.71
N ASN A 105 -7.97 7.73 0.99
CA ASN A 105 -7.46 8.85 0.18
C ASN A 105 -5.95 8.92 0.21
N ARG A 106 -5.34 8.60 1.32
CA ARG A 106 -3.89 8.56 1.44
C ARG A 106 -3.30 7.43 0.61
N LEU A 107 -3.89 6.25 0.73
CA LEU A 107 -3.41 5.07 0.02
C LEU A 107 -3.59 5.19 -1.49
N ILE A 108 -4.72 5.71 -1.94
CA ILE A 108 -4.96 5.80 -3.38
C ILE A 108 -3.99 6.77 -4.06
N ARG A 109 -3.54 7.79 -3.35
CA ARG A 109 -2.50 8.68 -3.87
C ARG A 109 -1.16 7.98 -3.96
N ALA A 110 -0.81 7.19 -2.94
CA ALA A 110 0.41 6.39 -2.97
C ALA A 110 0.37 5.37 -4.11
N ALA A 111 -0.81 4.88 -4.44
CA ALA A 111 -1.02 3.92 -5.52
C ALA A 111 -1.19 4.58 -6.90
N ALA A 112 -1.05 5.89 -6.99
CA ALA A 112 -1.30 6.65 -8.23
C ALA A 112 -2.68 6.31 -8.82
N PHE A 113 -3.67 6.19 -7.95
CA PHE A 113 -5.07 5.89 -8.29
C PHE A 113 -5.29 4.51 -8.91
N ARG A 114 -4.36 3.57 -8.72
CA ARG A 114 -4.54 2.20 -9.19
C ARG A 114 -5.29 1.39 -8.15
N VAL A 115 -6.50 0.97 -8.50
CA VAL A 115 -7.35 0.12 -7.66
C VAL A 115 -7.89 -1.00 -8.53
N ILE A 116 -7.74 -2.23 -8.05
CA ILE A 116 -8.30 -3.40 -8.73
C ILE A 116 -9.39 -3.98 -7.86
N GLN A 117 -10.57 -4.16 -8.44
CA GLN A 117 -11.69 -4.82 -7.79
C GLN A 117 -11.53 -6.32 -7.97
N LEU A 118 -11.44 -7.05 -6.89
CA LEU A 118 -11.25 -8.50 -6.91
C LEU A 118 -12.54 -9.31 -6.96
#